data_ab38ab1801d5e305c302a9aa1d49348e
#
_entry.id   ab38ab1801d5e305c302a9aa1d49348e
#
_cell.length_a   1.000
_cell.length_b   1.000
_cell.length_c   1.000
_cell.angle_alpha   90.00
_cell.angle_beta   90.00
_cell.angle_gamma   90.00
#
_symmetry.space_group_name_H-M   'P 1'
#
loop_
_entity.id
_entity.type
_entity.pdbx_description
1 polymer ?
#
loop_
_entity_poly.entity_id
_entity_poly.type
_entity_poly.pdbx_seq_one_letter_code
_entity_poly.pdbx_strand_id
1 'polypeptide(L)'
;MVSKICIVDHDLASRGYLRECLEKEGHQVITLDSGYQIKPYLSKEPLNILILNIDSPGVKEKGLLSEIQNSCRSRILLVVSERGDPFLKEAIDAGVYGFIHKPFNLDEVCTMVAHLTRSSA
;
A
#
# COMPACT_ATOMS: atom_id res chain seq x y z
N MET A 1 -7.81 -10.65 13.24
CA MET A 1 -7.62 -11.41 11.99
C MET A 1 -6.29 -11.04 11.34
N VAL A 2 -5.51 -12.03 10.95
CA VAL A 2 -4.22 -11.81 10.31
C VAL A 2 -4.44 -11.44 8.85
N SER A 3 -3.84 -10.34 8.41
CA SER A 3 -3.88 -9.91 7.02
C SER A 3 -2.50 -9.98 6.39
N LYS A 4 -2.47 -10.16 5.09
CA LYS A 4 -1.23 -10.13 4.33
C LYS A 4 -1.11 -8.76 3.67
N ILE A 5 -0.03 -8.06 4.00
CA ILE A 5 0.19 -6.68 3.59
C ILE A 5 1.47 -6.59 2.78
N CYS A 6 1.41 -5.89 1.64
CA CYS A 6 2.61 -5.59 0.86
C CYS A 6 2.89 -4.10 0.97
N ILE A 7 4.12 -3.77 1.36
CA ILE A 7 4.58 -2.38 1.46
C ILE A 7 5.58 -2.14 0.33
N VAL A 8 5.30 -1.14 -0.50
CA VAL A 8 6.23 -0.69 -1.54
C VAL A 8 6.76 0.69 -1.14
N ASP A 9 8.02 0.76 -0.78
CA ASP A 9 8.66 2.01 -0.37
C ASP A 9 10.16 1.90 -0.64
N HIS A 10 10.69 2.85 -1.42
CA HIS A 10 12.12 2.87 -1.74
C HIS A 10 12.97 3.35 -0.56
N ASP A 11 12.37 4.03 0.41
CA ASP A 11 13.08 4.49 1.61
C ASP A 11 13.15 3.37 2.62
N LEU A 12 14.37 2.90 2.88
CA LEU A 12 14.61 1.78 3.78
C LEU A 12 14.08 2.04 5.19
N ALA A 13 14.25 3.25 5.70
CA ALA A 13 13.80 3.59 7.06
C ALA A 13 12.28 3.58 7.17
N SER A 14 11.58 4.24 6.24
CA SER A 14 10.11 4.26 6.23
C SER A 14 9.54 2.86 6.08
N ARG A 15 10.11 2.08 5.17
CA ARG A 15 9.69 0.71 4.94
C ARG A 15 9.83 -0.15 6.19
N GLY A 16 10.97 0.00 6.88
CA GLY A 16 11.24 -0.75 8.09
C GLY A 16 10.33 -0.40 9.25
N TYR A 17 10.03 0.89 9.43
CA TYR A 17 9.12 1.33 10.48
C TYR A 17 7.71 0.83 10.26
N LEU A 18 7.21 0.92 9.03
CA LEU A 18 5.89 0.42 8.69
C LEU A 18 5.80 -1.09 8.91
N ARG A 19 6.81 -1.82 8.46
CA ARG A 19 6.85 -3.26 8.63
C ARG A 19 6.81 -3.64 10.09
N GLU A 20 7.66 -3.03 10.91
CA GLU A 20 7.73 -3.35 12.33
C GLU A 20 6.39 -3.09 13.02
N CYS A 21 5.78 -1.94 12.75
CA CYS A 21 4.50 -1.57 13.33
C CYS A 21 3.41 -2.59 12.98
N LEU A 22 3.31 -2.96 11.71
CA LEU A 22 2.26 -3.86 11.26
C LEU A 22 2.49 -5.30 11.70
N GLU A 23 3.75 -5.74 11.77
CA GLU A 23 4.06 -7.07 12.29
C GLU A 23 3.72 -7.18 13.76
N LYS A 24 3.91 -6.12 14.54
CA LYS A 24 3.50 -6.11 15.96
C LYS A 24 1.99 -6.28 16.13
N GLU A 25 1.22 -5.83 15.15
CA GLU A 25 -0.23 -6.00 15.17
C GLU A 25 -0.67 -7.38 14.67
N GLY A 26 0.28 -8.25 14.34
CA GLY A 26 -0.01 -9.63 13.94
C GLY A 26 -0.16 -9.86 12.45
N HIS A 27 0.11 -8.85 11.62
CA HIS A 27 0.00 -9.00 10.17
C HIS A 27 1.24 -9.64 9.58
N GLN A 28 1.05 -10.33 8.45
CA GLN A 28 2.17 -10.81 7.63
C GLN A 28 2.53 -9.70 6.64
N VAL A 29 3.79 -9.33 6.60
CA VAL A 29 4.23 -8.19 5.79
C VAL A 29 5.30 -8.60 4.79
N ILE A 30 5.08 -8.20 3.54
CA ILE A 30 6.05 -8.32 2.45
C ILE A 30 6.49 -6.91 2.12
N THR A 31 7.80 -6.70 1.93
CA THR A 31 8.32 -5.38 1.57
C THR A 31 9.00 -5.43 0.21
N LEU A 32 8.75 -4.40 -0.59
CA LEU A 32 9.35 -4.22 -1.91
C LEU A 32 9.86 -2.79 -2.00
N ASP A 33 10.90 -2.58 -2.81
CA ASP A 33 11.46 -1.24 -2.99
C ASP A 33 10.99 -0.53 -4.27
N SER A 34 10.28 -1.22 -5.14
CA SER A 34 9.72 -0.60 -6.35
C SER A 34 8.40 -1.22 -6.76
N GLY A 35 7.61 -0.43 -7.50
CA GLY A 35 6.35 -0.90 -8.07
C GLY A 35 6.54 -1.96 -9.15
N TYR A 36 7.72 -2.03 -9.74
CA TYR A 36 8.01 -3.04 -10.77
C TYR A 36 8.01 -4.46 -10.22
N GLN A 37 8.16 -4.62 -8.91
CA GLN A 37 8.23 -5.93 -8.26
C GLN A 37 6.87 -6.49 -7.86
N ILE A 38 5.80 -5.72 -8.02
CA ILE A 38 4.47 -6.12 -7.54
C ILE A 38 3.86 -7.28 -8.33
N LYS A 39 3.98 -7.25 -9.65
CA LYS A 39 3.29 -8.21 -10.52
C LYS A 39 3.45 -9.68 -10.14
N PRO A 40 4.65 -10.17 -9.84
CA PRO A 40 4.81 -11.58 -9.47
C PRO A 40 4.02 -11.97 -8.23
N TYR A 41 3.75 -11.03 -7.33
CA TYR A 41 3.00 -11.31 -6.10
C TYR A 41 1.50 -11.32 -6.30
N LEU A 42 0.99 -10.66 -7.34
CA LEU A 42 -0.45 -10.58 -7.57
C LEU A 42 -1.06 -11.94 -7.90
N SER A 43 -0.32 -12.82 -8.52
CA SER A 43 -0.80 -14.12 -8.93
C SER A 43 -0.44 -15.26 -7.97
N LYS A 44 0.51 -15.03 -7.07
CA LYS A 44 1.02 -16.09 -6.19
C LYS A 44 0.32 -16.16 -4.85
N GLU A 45 -0.04 -15.04 -4.28
CA GLU A 45 -0.59 -14.98 -2.94
C GLU A 45 -1.65 -13.91 -2.83
N PRO A 46 -2.73 -14.20 -2.11
CA PRO A 46 -3.74 -13.15 -1.88
C PRO A 46 -3.18 -12.10 -0.93
N LEU A 47 -3.04 -10.89 -1.44
CA LEU A 47 -2.65 -9.73 -0.64
C LEU A 47 -3.93 -9.00 -0.24
N ASN A 48 -4.09 -8.71 1.04
CA ASN A 48 -5.28 -8.01 1.52
C ASN A 48 -5.15 -6.50 1.36
N ILE A 49 -3.95 -5.98 1.62
CA ILE A 49 -3.70 -4.54 1.59
C ILE A 49 -2.35 -4.30 0.92
N LEU A 50 -2.32 -3.26 0.06
CA LEU A 50 -1.07 -2.74 -0.48
C LEU A 50 -0.89 -1.31 0.00
N ILE A 51 0.28 -1.03 0.58
CA ILE A 51 0.67 0.32 0.97
C ILE A 51 1.77 0.74 0.02
N LEU A 52 1.47 1.69 -0.87
CA LEU A 52 2.37 2.09 -1.95
C LEU A 52 2.81 3.53 -1.78
N ASN A 53 4.12 3.75 -1.68
CA ASN A 53 4.67 5.11 -1.70
C ASN A 53 4.73 5.54 -3.17
N ILE A 54 3.98 6.57 -3.54
CA ILE A 54 3.88 7.01 -4.93
C ILE A 54 5.19 7.56 -5.48
N ASP A 55 6.13 7.93 -4.62
CA ASP A 55 7.44 8.41 -5.05
C ASP A 55 8.42 7.27 -5.34
N SER A 56 8.05 6.04 -5.03
CA SER A 56 8.90 4.89 -5.31
C SER A 56 8.87 4.54 -6.80
N PRO A 57 10.00 4.06 -7.36
CA PRO A 57 10.04 3.73 -8.79
C PRO A 57 8.94 2.76 -9.20
N GLY A 58 8.33 3.02 -10.34
CA GLY A 58 7.33 2.14 -10.91
C GLY A 58 5.92 2.27 -10.38
N VAL A 59 5.70 2.95 -9.24
CA VAL A 59 4.36 3.05 -8.65
C VAL A 59 3.44 3.90 -9.52
N LYS A 60 3.96 4.97 -10.11
CA LYS A 60 3.18 5.84 -11.01
C LYS A 60 3.10 5.31 -12.44
N GLU A 61 3.58 4.11 -12.70
CA GLU A 61 3.53 3.52 -14.02
C GLU A 61 2.09 3.42 -14.51
N LYS A 62 1.88 3.82 -15.77
CA LYS A 62 0.55 3.86 -16.34
C LYS A 62 -0.12 2.49 -16.27
N GLY A 63 -1.32 2.47 -15.73
CA GLY A 63 -2.12 1.25 -15.65
C GLY A 63 -1.81 0.32 -14.49
N LEU A 64 -0.77 0.60 -13.69
CA LEU A 64 -0.43 -0.30 -12.59
C LEU A 64 -1.55 -0.43 -11.56
N LEU A 65 -2.12 0.68 -11.12
CA LEU A 65 -3.18 0.64 -10.11
C LEU A 65 -4.41 -0.11 -10.63
N SER A 66 -4.79 0.12 -11.87
CA SER A 66 -5.91 -0.59 -12.49
C SER A 66 -5.62 -2.07 -12.62
N GLU A 67 -4.40 -2.43 -12.98
CA GLU A 67 -4.00 -3.84 -13.07
C GLU A 67 -4.09 -4.53 -11.71
N ILE A 68 -3.63 -3.86 -10.65
CA ILE A 68 -3.74 -4.40 -9.29
C ILE A 68 -5.21 -4.62 -8.94
N GLN A 69 -6.07 -3.64 -9.20
CA GLN A 69 -7.48 -3.73 -8.87
C GLN A 69 -8.19 -4.83 -9.67
N ASN A 70 -7.75 -5.07 -10.91
CA ASN A 70 -8.36 -6.11 -11.74
C ASN A 70 -7.84 -7.51 -11.40
N SER A 71 -6.63 -7.62 -10.87
CA SER A 71 -5.98 -8.91 -10.61
C SER A 71 -6.29 -9.47 -9.22
N CYS A 72 -6.61 -8.60 -8.27
CA CYS A 72 -6.86 -9.04 -6.90
C CYS A 72 -7.81 -8.04 -6.23
N ARG A 73 -8.38 -8.45 -5.10
CA ARG A 73 -9.28 -7.59 -4.33
C ARG A 73 -8.54 -6.87 -3.21
N SER A 74 -7.28 -6.58 -3.42
CA SER A 74 -6.50 -5.85 -2.44
C SER A 74 -6.99 -4.41 -2.32
N ARG A 75 -6.94 -3.89 -1.12
CA ARG A 75 -7.21 -2.48 -0.88
C ARG A 75 -5.91 -1.72 -0.93
N ILE A 76 -5.90 -0.63 -1.68
CA ILE A 76 -4.67 0.14 -1.90
C ILE A 76 -4.70 1.41 -1.06
N LEU A 77 -3.66 1.60 -0.27
CA LEU A 77 -3.39 2.85 0.44
C LEU A 77 -2.15 3.47 -0.19
N LEU A 78 -2.25 4.72 -0.59
CA LEU A 78 -1.11 5.44 -1.17
C LEU A 78 -0.47 6.36 -0.14
N VAL A 79 0.84 6.29 -0.04
CA VAL A 79 1.62 7.22 0.78
C VAL A 79 2.05 8.38 -0.13
N VAL A 80 1.71 9.60 0.26
CA VAL A 80 1.83 10.78 -0.57
C VAL A 80 2.65 11.85 0.16
N SER A 81 3.64 12.43 -0.52
CA SER A 81 4.46 13.53 0.02
C SER A 81 3.86 14.90 -0.33
N GLU A 82 3.28 15.04 -1.52
CA GLU A 82 2.75 16.30 -2.03
C GLU A 82 1.25 16.22 -2.21
N ARG A 83 0.52 17.14 -1.59
CA ARG A 83 -0.94 17.14 -1.65
C ARG A 83 -1.51 17.45 -3.04
N GLY A 84 -0.77 18.17 -3.86
CA GLY A 84 -1.22 18.55 -5.19
C GLY A 84 -0.70 17.65 -6.31
N ASP A 85 -0.20 16.48 -6.01
CA ASP A 85 0.34 15.58 -7.03
C ASP A 85 -0.76 15.20 -8.02
N PRO A 86 -0.57 15.46 -9.33
CA PRO A 86 -1.58 15.14 -10.34
C PRO A 86 -1.94 13.65 -10.39
N PHE A 87 -1.06 12.79 -9.95
CA PHE A 87 -1.32 11.35 -9.93
C PHE A 87 -2.49 10.96 -9.01
N LEU A 88 -2.82 11.81 -8.03
CA LEU A 88 -3.89 11.51 -7.08
C LEU A 88 -5.24 11.35 -7.78
N LYS A 89 -5.48 12.11 -8.84
CA LYS A 89 -6.71 12.00 -9.61
C LYS A 89 -6.81 10.62 -10.29
N GLU A 90 -5.71 10.18 -10.90
CA GLU A 90 -5.67 8.85 -11.51
C GLU A 90 -5.90 7.76 -10.47
N ALA A 91 -5.32 7.92 -9.29
CA ALA A 91 -5.47 6.97 -8.19
C ALA A 91 -6.92 6.88 -7.71
N ILE A 92 -7.58 8.02 -7.56
CA ILE A 92 -8.99 8.04 -7.17
C ILE A 92 -9.82 7.32 -8.22
N ASP A 93 -9.59 7.60 -9.50
CA ASP A 93 -10.32 6.97 -10.59
C ASP A 93 -10.07 5.47 -10.64
N ALA A 94 -8.88 5.02 -10.25
CA ALA A 94 -8.54 3.61 -10.20
C ALA A 94 -9.13 2.89 -8.99
N GLY A 95 -9.72 3.61 -8.04
CA GLY A 95 -10.41 3.00 -6.90
C GLY A 95 -9.54 2.71 -5.70
N VAL A 96 -8.46 3.48 -5.48
CA VAL A 96 -7.67 3.30 -4.25
C VAL A 96 -8.54 3.61 -3.03
N TYR A 97 -8.27 2.91 -1.94
CA TYR A 97 -9.07 3.07 -0.74
C TYR A 97 -8.82 4.40 -0.03
N GLY A 98 -7.57 4.83 0.05
CA GLY A 98 -7.26 6.07 0.73
C GLY A 98 -5.82 6.50 0.57
N PHE A 99 -5.51 7.62 1.21
CA PHE A 99 -4.19 8.25 1.14
C PHE A 99 -3.63 8.44 2.54
N ILE A 100 -2.32 8.30 2.66
CA ILE A 100 -1.57 8.60 3.87
C ILE A 100 -0.60 9.71 3.50
N HIS A 101 -0.73 10.88 4.12
CA HIS A 101 0.13 12.02 3.80
C HIS A 101 1.35 12.05 4.71
N LYS A 102 2.52 12.25 4.14
CA LYS A 102 3.75 12.47 4.92
C LYS A 102 3.79 13.91 5.42
N PRO A 103 4.32 14.15 6.62
CA PRO A 103 4.74 13.15 7.60
C PRO A 103 3.53 12.45 8.22
N PHE A 104 3.62 11.15 8.43
CA PHE A 104 2.52 10.40 9.02
C PHE A 104 2.92 9.82 10.37
N ASN A 105 1.89 9.58 11.19
CA ASN A 105 2.01 8.93 12.47
C ASN A 105 1.77 7.43 12.26
N LEU A 106 2.64 6.58 12.80
CA LEU A 106 2.49 5.13 12.67
C LEU A 106 1.17 4.63 13.26
N ASP A 107 0.69 5.27 14.34
CA ASP A 107 -0.60 4.89 14.94
C ASP A 107 -1.76 5.12 13.97
N GLU A 108 -1.69 6.18 13.16
CA GLU A 108 -2.71 6.44 12.15
C GLU A 108 -2.75 5.33 11.10
N VAL A 109 -1.57 4.89 10.66
CA VAL A 109 -1.45 3.82 9.67
C VAL A 109 -1.99 2.51 10.25
N CYS A 110 -1.58 2.17 11.47
CA CYS A 110 -2.03 0.94 12.12
C CYS A 110 -3.53 0.96 12.36
N THR A 111 -4.11 2.11 12.73
CA THR A 111 -5.55 2.26 12.91
C THR A 111 -6.28 2.08 11.59
N MET A 112 -5.79 2.68 10.53
CA MET A 112 -6.39 2.56 9.20
C MET A 112 -6.37 1.11 8.72
N VAL A 113 -5.24 0.43 8.88
CA VAL A 113 -5.11 -0.98 8.51
C VAL A 113 -6.06 -1.84 9.33
N ALA A 114 -6.15 -1.62 10.63
CA ALA A 114 -7.07 -2.35 11.50
C ALA A 114 -8.52 -2.18 11.06
N HIS A 115 -8.89 -0.97 10.67
CA HIS A 115 -10.23 -0.70 10.16
C HIS A 115 -10.51 -1.48 8.87
N LEU A 116 -9.55 -1.48 7.94
CA LEU A 116 -9.68 -2.21 6.68
C LEU A 116 -9.80 -3.71 6.89
N THR A 117 -9.04 -4.28 7.80
CA THR A 117 -9.08 -5.72 8.06
C THR A 117 -10.39 -6.14 8.72
N ARG A 118 -10.98 -5.28 9.55
CA ARG A 118 -12.29 -5.56 10.15
C ARG A 118 -13.41 -5.47 9.11
N SER A 119 -13.34 -4.50 8.23
CA SER A 119 -14.39 -4.30 7.23
C SER A 119 -14.36 -5.32 6.11
N SER A 120 -13.27 -6.07 5.95
CA SER A 120 -13.16 -7.12 4.94
C SER A 120 -13.61 -8.50 5.42
N ALA A 121 -14.07 -8.57 6.64
CA ALA A 121 -14.57 -9.83 7.21
C ALA A 121 -15.90 -10.24 6.62
#